data_8725333dad3b7114bd394e141b718cf0
#
_entry.id   8725333dad3b7114bd394e141b718cf0
#
_cell.length_a   1.000
_cell.length_b   1.000
_cell.length_c   1.000
_cell.angle_alpha   90.00
_cell.angle_beta   90.00
_cell.angle_gamma   90.00
#
_symmetry.space_group_name_H-M   'P 1'
#
loop_
_entity.id
_entity.type
_entity.pdbx_description
1 polymer ?
#
loop_
_entity_poly.entity_id
_entity_poly.type
_entity_poly.pdbx_seq_one_letter_code
_entity_poly.pdbx_strand_id
1 'polypeptide(L)'
;MERSDGSYPLVERLPSQLYISRRAESASEGLSTGGFEQLESNTAYLFISNHRDIILDTSLLNSCLYENGLVLTTSAIGDNLIQKPFLHTLSKLNRNFAIKRGLQGRALLESSQMASAYIKKSLLSENRSVWTAQREGRTKDGNDATHRGVLKMLTLSEEGANGFG
;
A
#
# COMPACT_ATOMS: atom_id res chain seq x y z
N MET A 1 -25.96 -7.69 24.78
CA MET A 1 -25.11 -6.57 24.29
C MET A 1 -23.69 -7.06 24.37
N GLU A 2 -23.33 -7.89 23.39
CA GLU A 2 -22.02 -8.54 23.27
C GLU A 2 -21.04 -7.53 22.69
N ARG A 3 -19.95 -7.31 23.39
CA ARG A 3 -18.79 -6.61 22.84
C ARG A 3 -18.24 -7.48 21.72
N SER A 4 -18.30 -7.02 20.48
CA SER A 4 -17.48 -7.58 19.42
C SER A 4 -16.03 -7.24 19.79
N ASP A 5 -15.36 -8.22 20.39
CA ASP A 5 -13.93 -8.27 20.53
C ASP A 5 -13.34 -8.19 19.12
N GLY A 6 -12.71 -7.05 18.82
CA GLY A 6 -12.05 -6.76 17.54
C GLY A 6 -10.76 -7.55 17.30
N SER A 7 -10.70 -8.78 17.79
CA SER A 7 -9.59 -9.69 17.52
C SER A 7 -9.66 -10.20 16.09
N TYR A 8 -8.97 -9.51 15.18
CA TYR A 8 -8.62 -10.09 13.88
C TYR A 8 -7.87 -11.41 14.13
N PRO A 9 -8.24 -12.50 13.43
CA PRO A 9 -7.58 -13.77 13.64
C PRO A 9 -6.06 -13.63 13.41
N LEU A 10 -5.27 -14.30 14.25
CA LEU A 10 -3.80 -14.30 14.23
C LEU A 10 -3.18 -14.53 12.84
N VAL A 11 -3.94 -15.14 11.93
CA VAL A 11 -3.59 -15.41 10.52
C VAL A 11 -3.50 -14.11 9.70
N GLU A 12 -4.13 -13.01 10.11
CA GLU A 12 -4.08 -11.73 9.40
C GLU A 12 -2.89 -10.86 9.76
N ARG A 13 -2.14 -11.20 10.80
CA ARG A 13 -0.86 -10.53 11.08
C ARG A 13 0.15 -10.86 9.99
N LEU A 14 0.51 -9.86 9.19
CA LEU A 14 1.61 -10.03 8.24
C LEU A 14 2.89 -10.37 9.03
N PRO A 15 3.62 -11.44 8.68
CA PRO A 15 4.80 -11.88 9.42
C PRO A 15 5.88 -10.79 9.60
N SER A 16 5.95 -9.88 8.64
CA SER A 16 6.84 -8.71 8.68
C SER A 16 6.49 -7.72 9.80
N GLN A 17 5.23 -7.58 10.18
CA GLN A 17 4.79 -6.61 11.20
C GLN A 17 5.31 -6.95 12.59
N LEU A 18 5.29 -8.23 12.98
CA LEU A 18 5.83 -8.69 14.26
C LEU A 18 7.34 -8.50 14.39
N TYR A 19 8.07 -8.63 13.28
CA TYR A 19 9.51 -8.43 13.26
C TYR A 19 9.88 -6.95 13.31
N ILE A 20 9.11 -6.09 12.67
CA ILE A 20 9.43 -4.68 12.47
C ILE A 20 9.04 -3.83 13.67
N SER A 21 7.91 -4.08 14.36
CA SER A 21 7.59 -3.36 15.59
C SER A 21 8.71 -3.51 16.62
N ARG A 22 9.25 -4.72 16.83
CA ARG A 22 10.38 -4.95 17.72
C ARG A 22 11.70 -4.29 17.26
N ARG A 23 11.92 -4.18 15.94
CA ARG A 23 13.12 -3.55 15.38
C ARG A 23 13.01 -2.04 15.33
N ALA A 24 11.84 -1.49 15.06
CA ALA A 24 11.61 -0.04 15.09
C ALA A 24 11.83 0.52 16.51
N GLU A 25 11.35 -0.16 17.54
CA GLU A 25 11.58 0.21 18.94
C GLU A 25 13.06 0.20 19.35
N SER A 26 13.86 -0.70 18.75
CA SER A 26 15.28 -0.84 19.11
C SER A 26 16.24 -0.03 18.22
N ALA A 27 15.79 0.45 17.07
CA ALA A 27 16.64 1.09 16.05
C ALA A 27 16.24 2.54 15.73
N SER A 28 15.20 3.09 16.35
CA SER A 28 14.77 4.47 16.16
C SER A 28 14.66 5.19 17.51
N GLU A 29 14.74 6.52 17.48
CA GLU A 29 14.48 7.37 18.65
C GLU A 29 12.99 7.42 19.05
N GLY A 30 12.19 6.58 18.44
CA GLY A 30 10.76 6.45 18.63
C GLY A 30 9.95 6.66 17.35
N LEU A 31 8.72 6.16 17.35
CA LEU A 31 7.73 6.37 16.29
C LEU A 31 6.61 7.25 16.86
N SER A 32 6.42 8.43 16.30
CA SER A 32 5.26 9.27 16.61
C SER A 32 4.24 9.17 15.49
N THR A 33 2.98 9.04 15.85
CA THR A 33 1.87 8.93 14.90
C THR A 33 0.77 9.93 15.26
N GLY A 34 -0.05 10.32 14.27
CA GLY A 34 -1.20 11.19 14.49
C GLY A 34 -2.17 11.08 13.32
N GLY A 35 -3.44 11.47 13.55
CA GLY A 35 -4.47 11.51 12.52
C GLY A 35 -5.23 10.19 12.31
N PHE A 36 -4.80 9.07 12.91
CA PHE A 36 -5.52 7.78 12.80
C PHE A 36 -6.90 7.83 13.47
N GLU A 37 -7.07 8.67 14.46
CA GLU A 37 -8.36 8.93 15.13
C GLU A 37 -9.42 9.55 14.21
N GLN A 38 -9.03 10.07 13.06
CA GLN A 38 -9.93 10.63 12.05
C GLN A 38 -10.39 9.59 11.03
N LEU A 39 -9.85 8.36 11.09
CA LEU A 39 -10.17 7.29 10.17
C LEU A 39 -11.22 6.35 10.78
N GLU A 40 -12.15 5.91 9.93
CA GLU A 40 -13.18 4.96 10.34
C GLU A 40 -12.65 3.52 10.30
N SER A 41 -12.94 2.75 11.37
CA SER A 41 -12.35 1.42 11.60
C SER A 41 -12.68 0.36 10.56
N ASN A 42 -13.71 0.48 9.77
CA ASN A 42 -14.09 -0.53 8.76
C ASN A 42 -14.11 0.03 7.35
N THR A 43 -13.37 1.10 7.11
CA THR A 43 -13.29 1.79 5.83
C THR A 43 -11.91 1.62 5.21
N ALA A 44 -11.86 1.27 3.93
CA ALA A 44 -10.62 1.18 3.17
C ALA A 44 -10.18 2.56 2.68
N TYR A 45 -8.88 2.85 2.80
CA TYR A 45 -8.28 4.11 2.42
C TYR A 45 -7.15 3.94 1.42
N LEU A 46 -6.98 4.94 0.55
CA LEU A 46 -5.79 5.08 -0.28
C LEU A 46 -4.76 5.95 0.45
N PHE A 47 -3.66 5.35 0.87
CA PHE A 47 -2.53 6.04 1.46
C PHE A 47 -1.50 6.38 0.39
N ILE A 48 -1.16 7.64 0.27
CA ILE A 48 -0.11 8.13 -0.63
C ILE A 48 0.93 8.83 0.21
N SER A 49 2.17 8.37 0.14
CA SER A 49 3.25 8.94 0.95
C SER A 49 4.59 8.93 0.24
N ASN A 50 5.57 9.54 0.88
CA ASN A 50 6.97 9.38 0.51
C ASN A 50 7.37 7.92 0.59
N HIS A 51 8.36 7.53 -0.22
CA HIS A 51 8.94 6.21 -0.20
C HIS A 51 10.44 6.31 0.14
N ARG A 52 10.82 5.88 1.32
CA ARG A 52 12.22 5.90 1.78
C ARG A 52 12.82 4.51 1.89
N ASP A 53 12.06 3.55 2.38
CA ASP A 53 12.53 2.19 2.58
C ASP A 53 11.55 1.17 2.00
N ILE A 54 12.08 0.14 1.33
CA ILE A 54 11.29 -0.87 0.61
C ILE A 54 10.42 -1.70 1.58
N ILE A 55 10.88 -1.89 2.79
CA ILE A 55 10.23 -2.75 3.79
C ILE A 55 9.57 -1.92 4.89
N LEU A 56 10.28 -0.92 5.42
CA LEU A 56 9.85 -0.20 6.60
C LEU A 56 8.61 0.65 6.37
N ASP A 57 8.49 1.34 5.23
CA ASP A 57 7.39 2.28 5.00
C ASP A 57 6.02 1.60 5.15
N THR A 58 5.79 0.52 4.39
CA THR A 58 4.52 -0.21 4.43
C THR A 58 4.32 -1.02 5.71
N SER A 59 5.40 -1.48 6.29
CA SER A 59 5.32 -2.30 7.50
C SER A 59 5.02 -1.47 8.74
N LEU A 60 5.63 -0.30 8.88
CA LEU A 60 5.32 0.64 9.96
C LEU A 60 3.89 1.16 9.82
N LEU A 61 3.48 1.55 8.60
CA LEU A 61 2.09 1.96 8.35
C LEU A 61 1.12 0.85 8.76
N ASN A 62 1.33 -0.39 8.32
CA ASN A 62 0.45 -1.50 8.65
C ASN A 62 0.47 -1.85 10.14
N SER A 63 1.59 -1.69 10.85
CA SER A 63 1.63 -1.82 12.31
C SER A 63 0.75 -0.78 12.98
N CYS A 64 0.87 0.49 12.59
CA CYS A 64 0.05 1.56 13.13
C CYS A 64 -1.45 1.37 12.81
N LEU A 65 -1.78 0.96 11.57
CA LEU A 65 -3.17 0.65 11.21
C LEU A 65 -3.74 -0.49 12.06
N TYR A 66 -2.95 -1.55 12.26
CA TYR A 66 -3.35 -2.69 13.09
C TYR A 66 -3.63 -2.28 14.55
N GLU A 67 -2.71 -1.51 15.15
CA GLU A 67 -2.83 -1.03 16.52
C GLU A 67 -4.05 -0.13 16.75
N ASN A 68 -4.47 0.59 15.69
CA ASN A 68 -5.66 1.43 15.72
C ASN A 68 -6.95 0.73 15.22
N GLY A 69 -6.92 -0.58 14.96
CA GLY A 69 -8.09 -1.35 14.51
C GLY A 69 -8.58 -0.97 13.11
N LEU A 70 -7.67 -0.48 12.26
CA LEU A 70 -7.97 0.00 10.91
C LEU A 70 -7.68 -1.06 9.85
N VAL A 71 -8.28 -0.90 8.67
CA VAL A 71 -8.09 -1.81 7.53
C VAL A 71 -6.67 -1.72 6.98
N LEU A 72 -5.96 -2.86 6.96
CA LEU A 72 -4.57 -2.94 6.52
C LEU A 72 -4.40 -2.69 5.03
N THR A 73 -3.21 -2.18 4.65
CA THR A 73 -2.92 -1.90 3.25
C THR A 73 -2.39 -3.11 2.48
N THR A 74 -2.72 -3.16 1.20
CA THR A 74 -1.95 -3.81 0.15
C THR A 74 -1.05 -2.78 -0.52
N SER A 75 0.11 -3.18 -1.03
CA SER A 75 1.12 -2.24 -1.52
C SER A 75 1.54 -2.54 -2.95
N ALA A 76 1.74 -1.48 -3.71
CA ALA A 76 2.32 -1.56 -5.04
C ALA A 76 3.82 -1.86 -4.96
N ILE A 77 4.29 -2.92 -5.63
CA ILE A 77 5.71 -3.29 -5.70
C ILE A 77 6.17 -3.41 -7.16
N GLY A 78 7.37 -2.94 -7.46
CA GLY A 78 7.93 -3.13 -8.80
C GLY A 78 8.24 -4.61 -9.10
N ASP A 79 7.88 -5.08 -10.30
CA ASP A 79 8.10 -6.46 -10.75
C ASP A 79 9.57 -6.89 -10.71
N ASN A 80 10.51 -5.96 -10.85
CA ASN A 80 11.94 -6.20 -10.71
C ASN A 80 12.35 -6.66 -9.31
N LEU A 81 11.58 -6.35 -8.27
CA LEU A 81 11.88 -6.73 -6.88
C LEU A 81 11.40 -8.14 -6.53
N ILE A 82 10.49 -8.71 -7.30
CA ILE A 82 9.87 -10.02 -7.03
C ILE A 82 10.39 -11.14 -7.94
N GLN A 83 11.50 -10.93 -8.63
CA GLN A 83 12.07 -11.93 -9.55
C GLN A 83 12.61 -13.19 -8.83
N LYS A 84 13.07 -13.04 -7.58
CA LYS A 84 13.51 -14.20 -6.79
C LYS A 84 12.30 -14.90 -6.15
N PRO A 85 12.22 -16.25 -6.19
CA PRO A 85 11.07 -17.00 -5.66
C PRO A 85 10.73 -16.66 -4.22
N PHE A 86 11.74 -16.48 -3.37
CA PHE A 86 11.56 -16.08 -1.97
C PHE A 86 10.89 -14.70 -1.85
N LEU A 87 11.38 -13.70 -2.60
CA LEU A 87 10.82 -12.35 -2.58
C LEU A 87 9.41 -12.30 -3.16
N HIS A 88 9.12 -13.12 -4.17
CA HIS A 88 7.78 -13.29 -4.72
C HIS A 88 6.80 -13.86 -3.67
N THR A 89 7.22 -14.89 -2.94
CA THR A 89 6.40 -15.47 -1.86
C THR A 89 6.18 -14.47 -0.74
N LEU A 90 7.24 -13.78 -0.30
CA LEU A 90 7.16 -12.75 0.73
C LEU A 90 6.24 -11.59 0.31
N SER A 91 6.33 -11.17 -0.95
CA SER A 91 5.45 -10.13 -1.53
C SER A 91 3.98 -10.56 -1.46
N LYS A 92 3.66 -11.81 -1.80
CA LYS A 92 2.28 -12.33 -1.69
C LYS A 92 1.80 -12.40 -0.24
N LEU A 93 2.64 -12.84 0.68
CA LEU A 93 2.31 -12.88 2.11
C LEU A 93 2.04 -11.47 2.66
N ASN A 94 2.73 -10.46 2.15
CA ASN A 94 2.51 -9.07 2.50
C ASN A 94 1.41 -8.40 1.65
N ARG A 95 0.61 -9.17 0.91
CA ARG A 95 -0.49 -8.67 0.06
C ARG A 95 -0.06 -7.63 -0.97
N ASN A 96 1.20 -7.69 -1.45
CA ASN A 96 1.69 -6.76 -2.46
C ASN A 96 1.18 -7.16 -3.86
N PHE A 97 0.93 -6.18 -4.70
CA PHE A 97 0.64 -6.39 -6.12
C PHE A 97 1.75 -5.81 -7.00
N ALA A 98 2.05 -6.49 -8.09
CA ALA A 98 3.15 -6.12 -8.95
C ALA A 98 2.75 -5.02 -9.96
N ILE A 99 3.60 -4.00 -10.09
CA ILE A 99 3.53 -3.01 -11.16
C ILE A 99 4.72 -3.23 -12.10
N LYS A 100 4.45 -3.37 -13.39
CA LYS A 100 5.48 -3.52 -14.41
C LYS A 100 6.25 -2.21 -14.59
N ARG A 101 7.57 -2.32 -14.58
CA ARG A 101 8.49 -1.18 -14.74
C ARG A 101 9.12 -1.13 -16.12
N GLY A 102 9.64 0.04 -16.49
CA GLY A 102 10.37 0.22 -17.76
C GLY A 102 9.50 0.19 -19.00
N LEU A 103 8.18 0.22 -18.87
CA LEU A 103 7.26 0.27 -19.99
C LEU A 103 7.15 1.68 -20.57
N GLN A 104 6.84 1.77 -21.87
CA GLN A 104 6.60 3.03 -22.58
C GLN A 104 5.37 2.92 -23.49
N GLY A 105 4.86 4.06 -23.91
CA GLY A 105 3.76 4.14 -24.85
C GLY A 105 2.52 3.36 -24.41
N ARG A 106 1.97 2.56 -25.32
CA ARG A 106 0.73 1.81 -25.11
C ARG A 106 0.83 0.78 -23.96
N ALA A 107 1.96 0.09 -23.85
CA ALA A 107 2.16 -0.90 -22.78
C ALA A 107 2.17 -0.25 -21.38
N LEU A 108 2.73 0.95 -21.25
CA LEU A 108 2.66 1.73 -20.01
C LEU A 108 1.22 2.11 -19.68
N LEU A 109 0.45 2.55 -20.67
CA LEU A 109 -0.95 2.92 -20.48
C LEU A 109 -1.78 1.71 -20.00
N GLU A 110 -1.69 0.58 -20.71
CA GLU A 110 -2.39 -0.66 -20.35
C GLU A 110 -2.02 -1.13 -18.92
N SER A 111 -0.73 -1.12 -18.56
CA SER A 111 -0.27 -1.47 -17.21
C SER A 111 -0.80 -0.50 -16.15
N SER A 112 -0.87 0.79 -16.46
CA SER A 112 -1.41 1.81 -15.55
C SER A 112 -2.92 1.67 -15.36
N GLN A 113 -3.66 1.33 -16.43
CA GLN A 113 -5.09 1.03 -16.34
C GLN A 113 -5.37 -0.20 -15.48
N MET A 114 -4.59 -1.27 -15.65
CA MET A 114 -4.70 -2.47 -14.81
C MET A 114 -4.44 -2.16 -13.33
N ALA A 115 -3.39 -1.38 -13.02
CA ALA A 115 -3.08 -0.97 -11.66
C ALA A 115 -4.20 -0.11 -11.06
N SER A 116 -4.72 0.86 -11.83
CA SER A 116 -5.85 1.70 -11.43
C SER A 116 -7.12 0.88 -11.13
N ALA A 117 -7.47 -0.04 -12.01
CA ALA A 117 -8.61 -0.94 -11.83
C ALA A 117 -8.46 -1.84 -10.60
N TYR A 118 -7.24 -2.35 -10.35
CA TYR A 118 -6.95 -3.14 -9.16
C TYR A 118 -7.12 -2.32 -7.88
N ILE A 119 -6.57 -1.09 -7.84
CA ILE A 119 -6.70 -0.18 -6.70
C ILE A 119 -8.18 0.11 -6.43
N LYS A 120 -8.94 0.47 -7.46
CA LYS A 120 -10.38 0.72 -7.36
C LYS A 120 -11.15 -0.49 -6.80
N LYS A 121 -10.88 -1.67 -7.33
CA LYS A 121 -11.49 -2.92 -6.85
C LYS A 121 -11.14 -3.18 -5.38
N SER A 122 -9.88 -3.02 -4.99
CA SER A 122 -9.42 -3.22 -3.61
C SER A 122 -10.16 -2.30 -2.64
N LEU A 123 -10.27 -1.01 -2.97
CA LEU A 123 -10.92 -0.02 -2.12
C LEU A 123 -12.44 -0.20 -2.06
N LEU A 124 -13.11 -0.33 -3.20
CA LEU A 124 -14.57 -0.25 -3.28
C LEU A 124 -15.28 -1.60 -3.13
N SER A 125 -14.65 -2.70 -3.59
CA SER A 125 -15.29 -4.02 -3.62
C SER A 125 -14.75 -4.99 -2.56
N GLU A 126 -13.48 -4.87 -2.19
CA GLU A 126 -12.83 -5.82 -1.29
C GLU A 126 -12.59 -5.23 0.12
N ASN A 127 -12.93 -3.99 0.34
CA ASN A 127 -12.66 -3.23 1.57
C ASN A 127 -11.21 -3.41 2.04
N ARG A 128 -10.25 -3.19 1.14
CA ARG A 128 -8.81 -3.26 1.40
C ARG A 128 -8.17 -1.92 1.14
N SER A 129 -7.49 -1.41 2.14
CA SER A 129 -6.68 -0.20 1.97
C SER A 129 -5.52 -0.45 1.02
N VAL A 130 -5.08 0.59 0.32
CA VAL A 130 -3.97 0.53 -0.62
C VAL A 130 -2.93 1.58 -0.24
N TRP A 131 -1.66 1.19 -0.24
CA TRP A 131 -0.55 2.13 -0.15
C TRP A 131 0.18 2.24 -1.50
N THR A 132 0.48 3.45 -1.90
CA THR A 132 1.34 3.75 -3.04
C THR A 132 2.30 4.89 -2.74
N ALA A 133 3.50 4.81 -3.30
CA ALA A 133 4.44 5.91 -3.26
C ALA A 133 3.95 7.07 -4.14
N GLN A 134 4.17 8.29 -3.70
CA GLN A 134 3.80 9.50 -4.48
C GLN A 134 4.66 9.74 -5.72
N ARG A 135 5.78 9.02 -5.86
CA ARG A 135 6.64 9.01 -7.05
C ARG A 135 7.33 7.67 -7.26
N GLU A 136 7.90 7.46 -8.43
CA GLU A 136 8.72 6.30 -8.70
C GLU A 136 10.07 6.38 -7.96
N GLY A 137 10.49 5.26 -7.37
CA GLY A 137 11.76 5.13 -6.64
C GLY A 137 11.73 5.74 -5.24
N ARG A 138 12.83 5.51 -4.50
CA ARG A 138 12.98 5.99 -3.13
C ARG A 138 13.49 7.43 -3.09
N THR A 139 13.01 8.19 -2.14
CA THR A 139 13.53 9.52 -1.81
C THR A 139 14.94 9.44 -1.26
N LYS A 140 15.83 10.31 -1.74
CA LYS A 140 17.21 10.40 -1.26
C LYS A 140 17.47 11.64 -0.42
N ASP A 141 16.79 12.71 -0.71
CA ASP A 141 17.04 14.05 -0.17
C ASP A 141 15.89 14.65 0.63
N GLY A 142 14.78 13.93 0.77
CA GLY A 142 13.59 14.41 1.48
C GLY A 142 12.75 15.43 0.70
N ASN A 143 13.18 15.85 -0.48
CA ASN A 143 12.41 16.75 -1.34
C ASN A 143 11.50 15.93 -2.26
N ASP A 144 10.34 15.55 -1.73
CA ASP A 144 9.38 14.70 -2.42
C ASP A 144 8.20 15.50 -2.95
N ALA A 145 8.20 15.71 -4.25
CA ALA A 145 7.02 16.18 -4.97
C ALA A 145 6.21 15.01 -5.54
N THR A 146 4.91 15.08 -5.42
CA THR A 146 4.02 14.07 -6.01
C THR A 146 4.13 14.09 -7.53
N HIS A 147 4.46 12.94 -8.13
CA HIS A 147 4.63 12.83 -9.56
C HIS A 147 3.28 12.77 -10.27
N ARG A 148 3.09 13.62 -11.29
CA ARG A 148 1.84 13.68 -12.06
C ARG A 148 1.39 12.35 -12.65
N GLY A 149 2.34 11.47 -13.02
CA GLY A 149 2.07 10.12 -13.53
C GLY A 149 1.36 9.23 -12.52
N VAL A 150 1.68 9.35 -11.21
CA VAL A 150 0.99 8.61 -10.16
C VAL A 150 -0.45 9.08 -10.04
N LEU A 151 -0.68 10.39 -9.99
CA LEU A 151 -2.04 10.94 -9.93
C LEU A 151 -2.85 10.52 -11.16
N LYS A 152 -2.28 10.60 -12.35
CA LYS A 152 -2.94 10.17 -13.59
C LYS A 152 -3.26 8.67 -13.56
N MET A 153 -2.34 7.82 -13.10
CA MET A 153 -2.59 6.38 -12.95
C MET A 153 -3.79 6.11 -12.03
N LEU A 154 -3.92 6.85 -10.92
CA LEU A 154 -5.01 6.64 -9.96
C LEU A 154 -6.39 6.98 -10.53
N THR A 155 -6.49 7.87 -11.51
CA THR A 155 -7.76 8.31 -12.13
C THR A 155 -8.14 7.54 -13.39
N LEU A 156 -7.24 6.76 -13.98
CA LEU A 156 -7.48 6.09 -15.28
C LEU A 156 -8.68 5.13 -15.30
N SER A 157 -9.02 4.52 -14.17
CA SER A 157 -10.18 3.61 -14.09
C SER A 157 -11.52 4.34 -14.08
N GLU A 158 -11.55 5.64 -13.86
CA GLU A 158 -12.76 6.47 -13.90
C GLU A 158 -13.03 6.96 -15.33
N GLU A 159 -11.98 7.30 -16.07
CA GLU A 159 -12.12 7.76 -17.46
C GLU A 159 -12.65 6.65 -18.39
N GLY A 160 -12.32 5.37 -18.13
CA GLY A 160 -12.81 4.23 -18.90
C GLY A 160 -14.28 3.88 -18.67
N ALA A 161 -14.86 4.29 -17.56
CA ALA A 161 -16.27 4.03 -17.26
C ALA A 161 -17.24 4.98 -18.02
N ASN A 162 -16.75 6.12 -18.47
CA ASN A 162 -17.53 7.12 -19.21
C ASN A 162 -17.43 6.96 -20.74
N GLY A 163 -16.71 5.96 -21.22
CA GLY A 163 -16.45 5.75 -22.67
C GLY A 163 -17.29 4.69 -23.37
N PHE A 164 -18.22 4.04 -22.68
CA PHE A 164 -19.18 3.09 -23.26
C PHE A 164 -20.59 3.47 -22.83
N GLY A 165 -21.11 4.50 -23.42
CA GLY A 165 -22.51 4.86 -23.48
C GLY A 165 -22.94 4.93 -24.93
#